data_aaed73d71f0ac7e08d0d641b80ebd374
#
_entry.id   aaed73d71f0ac7e08d0d641b80ebd374
#
_cell.length_a   1.000
_cell.length_b   1.000
_cell.length_c   1.000
_cell.angle_alpha   90.00
_cell.angle_beta   90.00
_cell.angle_gamma   90.00
#
_symmetry.space_group_name_H-M   'P 1'
#
loop_
_entity.id
_entity.type
_entity.pdbx_description
1 polymer ?
#
loop_
_entity_poly.entity_id
_entity_poly.type
_entity_poly.pdbx_seq_one_letter_code
_entity_poly.pdbx_strand_id
1 'polypeptide(L)'
;MTILQRADQRLPTSMRPITFETKFYPYAEGSCMVSFGGTQVLCVATIEDNVPPHLRGKGKGWVTGEYSMLPRSSPDRIKRERDKIGGRTHEIQRLIGRVLRSVVNMDGWGERTIIVDC
;
A
#
# COMPACT_ATOMS: atom_id res chain seq x y z
N MET A 1 -31.92 22.30 13.06
CA MET A 1 -31.19 21.75 11.89
C MET A 1 -30.73 20.35 12.21
N THR A 2 -31.08 19.38 11.38
CA THR A 2 -30.64 17.99 11.58
C THR A 2 -29.23 17.83 11.01
N ILE A 3 -28.28 17.39 11.83
CA ILE A 3 -26.93 17.07 11.38
C ILE A 3 -26.95 15.62 10.89
N LEU A 4 -26.58 15.42 9.63
CA LEU A 4 -26.45 14.07 9.08
C LEU A 4 -25.20 13.41 9.68
N GLN A 5 -25.37 12.23 10.23
CA GLN A 5 -24.28 11.42 10.74
C GLN A 5 -24.15 10.14 9.90
N ARG A 6 -22.92 9.66 9.76
CA ARG A 6 -22.66 8.37 9.13
C ARG A 6 -23.07 7.24 10.08
N ALA A 7 -23.15 6.01 9.55
CA ALA A 7 -23.56 4.85 10.34
C ALA A 7 -22.71 4.63 11.61
N ASP A 8 -21.46 5.05 11.57
CA ASP A 8 -20.52 4.95 12.71
C ASP A 8 -20.50 6.19 13.60
N GLN A 9 -21.55 7.01 13.52
CA GLN A 9 -21.73 8.23 14.31
C GLN A 9 -20.80 9.39 13.95
N ARG A 10 -19.96 9.25 12.92
CA ARG A 10 -19.08 10.34 12.49
C ARG A 10 -19.87 11.44 11.77
N LEU A 11 -19.40 12.66 11.90
CA LEU A 11 -19.85 13.75 11.05
C LEU A 11 -19.38 13.54 9.61
N PRO A 12 -20.05 14.09 8.61
CA PRO A 12 -19.62 13.98 7.20
C PRO A 12 -18.20 14.48 6.94
N THR A 13 -17.75 15.44 7.75
CA THR A 13 -16.41 16.06 7.66
C THR A 13 -15.35 15.36 8.47
N SER A 14 -15.71 14.35 9.27
CA SER A 14 -14.77 13.66 10.15
C SER A 14 -14.20 12.43 9.46
N MET A 15 -12.87 12.26 9.56
CA MET A 15 -12.21 11.04 9.13
C MET A 15 -12.40 9.94 10.19
N ARG A 16 -12.33 8.69 9.77
CA ARG A 16 -12.20 7.57 10.71
C ARG A 16 -10.90 7.72 11.50
N PRO A 17 -10.82 7.19 12.73
CA PRO A 17 -9.57 7.19 13.48
C PRO A 17 -8.46 6.51 12.65
N ILE A 18 -7.30 7.16 12.58
CA ILE A 18 -6.15 6.67 11.81
C ILE A 18 -5.03 6.36 12.78
N THR A 19 -4.47 5.15 12.66
CA THR A 19 -3.30 4.76 13.43
C THR A 19 -2.25 4.12 12.53
N PHE A 20 -0.97 4.31 12.91
CA PHE A 20 0.17 3.71 12.23
C PHE A 20 0.99 2.96 13.27
N GLU A 21 1.26 1.68 13.02
CA GLU A 21 2.17 0.89 13.84
C GLU A 21 3.36 0.50 12.97
N THR A 22 4.48 1.19 13.16
CA THR A 22 5.71 0.97 12.39
C THR A 22 6.55 -0.15 12.98
N LYS A 23 7.54 -0.62 12.22
CA LYS A 23 8.46 -1.70 12.64
C LYS A 23 7.71 -2.99 13.00
N PHE A 24 6.71 -3.31 12.19
CA PHE A 24 5.85 -4.46 12.44
C PHE A 24 6.57 -5.79 12.16
N TYR A 25 7.44 -5.82 11.15
CA TYR A 25 8.22 -7.01 10.79
C TYR A 25 9.72 -6.75 10.90
N PRO A 26 10.46 -7.64 11.58
CA PRO A 26 11.89 -7.45 11.79
C PRO A 26 12.75 -7.70 10.55
N TYR A 27 12.26 -8.49 9.58
CA TYR A 27 13.03 -8.86 8.39
C TYR A 27 12.89 -7.90 7.22
N ALA A 28 11.92 -7.00 7.26
CA ALA A 28 11.69 -6.03 6.20
C ALA A 28 12.46 -4.74 6.46
N GLU A 29 12.88 -4.07 5.40
CA GLU A 29 13.52 -2.76 5.50
C GLU A 29 12.56 -1.72 6.05
N GLY A 30 11.27 -1.88 5.81
CA GLY A 30 10.23 -1.06 6.40
C GLY A 30 8.93 -1.83 6.51
N SER A 31 8.15 -1.52 7.53
CA SER A 31 6.81 -2.11 7.68
C SER A 31 5.93 -1.19 8.49
N CYS A 32 4.63 -1.24 8.21
CA CYS A 32 3.64 -0.46 8.91
C CYS A 32 2.28 -1.13 8.82
N MET A 33 1.62 -1.28 9.96
CA MET A 33 0.20 -1.60 10.02
C MET A 33 -0.58 -0.30 10.07
N VAL A 34 -1.34 -0.02 9.03
CA VAL A 34 -2.18 1.18 8.92
C VAL A 34 -3.62 0.79 9.22
N SER A 35 -4.25 1.55 10.09
CA SER A 35 -5.67 1.33 10.41
C SER A 35 -6.47 2.61 10.18
N PHE A 36 -7.57 2.49 9.44
CA PHE A 36 -8.59 3.53 9.28
C PHE A 36 -9.88 2.96 9.86
N GLY A 37 -10.15 3.26 11.12
CA GLY A 37 -11.23 2.59 11.83
C GLY A 37 -11.00 1.09 11.85
N GLY A 38 -11.98 0.31 11.36
CA GLY A 38 -11.87 -1.14 11.26
C GLY A 38 -11.12 -1.67 10.03
N THR A 39 -10.74 -0.80 9.11
CA THR A 39 -9.99 -1.21 7.92
C THR A 39 -8.50 -1.22 8.23
N GLN A 40 -7.85 -2.35 8.05
CA GLN A 40 -6.42 -2.51 8.33
C GLN A 40 -5.68 -2.94 7.08
N VAL A 41 -4.52 -2.32 6.84
CA VAL A 41 -3.62 -2.68 5.74
C VAL A 41 -2.22 -2.83 6.28
N LEU A 42 -1.63 -4.00 6.07
CA LEU A 42 -0.23 -4.22 6.36
C LEU A 42 0.59 -3.86 5.14
N CYS A 43 1.55 -2.95 5.32
CA CYS A 43 2.44 -2.50 4.27
C CYS A 43 3.87 -2.91 4.63
N VAL A 44 4.53 -3.63 3.73
CA VAL A 44 5.87 -4.14 3.97
C VAL A 44 6.77 -3.75 2.80
N ALA A 45 7.88 -3.11 3.10
CA ALA A 45 8.81 -2.60 2.09
C ALA A 45 10.07 -3.47 1.98
N THR A 46 10.46 -3.75 0.74
CA THR A 46 11.68 -4.47 0.41
C THR A 46 12.52 -3.61 -0.54
N ILE A 47 13.82 -3.55 -0.33
CA ILE A 47 14.75 -2.84 -1.22
C ILE A 47 15.49 -3.86 -2.08
N GLU A 48 15.45 -3.66 -3.39
CA GLU A 48 16.23 -4.44 -4.35
C GLU A 48 17.27 -3.56 -5.04
N ASP A 49 18.46 -4.10 -5.29
CA ASP A 49 19.58 -3.33 -5.85
C ASP A 49 19.56 -3.25 -7.39
N ASN A 50 18.38 -3.16 -7.96
CA ASN A 50 18.20 -2.98 -9.39
C ASN A 50 16.97 -2.11 -9.67
N VAL A 51 16.85 -1.64 -10.90
CA VAL A 51 15.70 -0.87 -11.37
C VAL A 51 15.17 -1.48 -12.66
N PRO A 52 13.91 -1.18 -13.04
CA PRO A 52 13.38 -1.62 -14.33
C PRO A 52 14.27 -1.21 -15.50
N PRO A 53 14.27 -1.97 -16.60
CA PRO A 53 15.16 -1.71 -17.74
C PRO A 53 15.13 -0.27 -18.26
N HIS A 54 13.94 0.36 -18.24
CA HIS A 54 13.79 1.74 -18.76
C HIS A 54 14.47 2.81 -17.87
N LEU A 55 14.90 2.44 -16.65
CA LEU A 55 15.58 3.35 -15.73
C LEU A 55 17.05 3.04 -15.54
N ARG A 56 17.57 1.96 -16.16
CA ARG A 56 18.98 1.59 -16.02
C ARG A 56 19.88 2.68 -16.58
N GLY A 57 20.93 2.99 -15.84
CA GLY A 57 21.92 4.01 -16.21
C GLY A 57 21.48 5.44 -16.03
N LYS A 58 20.31 5.70 -15.44
CA LYS A 58 19.79 7.05 -15.24
C LYS A 58 20.04 7.61 -13.85
N GLY A 59 20.58 6.81 -12.95
CA GLY A 59 20.86 7.23 -11.58
C GLY A 59 19.61 7.44 -10.73
N LYS A 60 18.47 6.91 -11.14
CA LYS A 60 17.18 7.08 -10.46
C LYS A 60 16.70 5.79 -9.87
N GLY A 61 16.04 5.90 -8.71
CA GLY A 61 15.34 4.79 -8.10
C GLY A 61 13.93 4.61 -8.64
N TRP A 62 13.27 3.59 -8.14
CA TRP A 62 11.89 3.28 -8.48
C TRP A 62 11.16 2.80 -7.23
N VAL A 63 9.87 3.05 -7.17
CA VAL A 63 9.00 2.48 -6.14
C VAL A 63 7.76 1.93 -6.81
N THR A 64 7.36 0.77 -6.37
CA THR A 64 6.17 0.10 -6.88
C THR A 64 5.43 -0.58 -5.74
N GLY A 65 4.19 -0.98 -5.99
CA GLY A 65 3.37 -1.64 -5.00
C GLY A 65 2.71 -2.89 -5.56
N GLU A 66 2.59 -3.88 -4.71
CA GLU A 66 1.77 -5.06 -4.96
C GLU A 66 0.69 -5.14 -3.90
N TYR A 67 -0.42 -5.75 -4.23
CA TYR A 67 -1.60 -5.77 -3.39
C TYR A 67 -2.25 -7.14 -3.41
N SER A 68 -2.68 -7.59 -2.25
CA SER A 68 -3.47 -8.81 -2.11
C SER A 68 -4.33 -8.72 -0.86
N MET A 69 -5.52 -9.30 -0.92
CA MET A 69 -6.37 -9.44 0.26
C MET A 69 -6.09 -10.79 0.93
N LEU A 70 -6.01 -10.78 2.26
CA LEU A 70 -6.06 -12.03 3.01
C LEU A 70 -7.46 -12.64 2.82
N PRO A 71 -7.56 -13.96 2.60
CA PRO A 71 -8.85 -14.60 2.38
C PRO A 71 -9.92 -14.31 3.44
N ARG A 72 -9.52 -14.12 4.70
CA ARG A 72 -10.45 -13.80 5.80
C ARG A 72 -10.36 -12.36 6.26
N SER A 73 -9.96 -11.45 5.38
CA SER A 73 -10.09 -10.00 5.62
C SER A 73 -11.54 -9.52 5.51
N SER A 74 -12.46 -10.39 5.17
CA SER A 74 -13.90 -10.16 5.09
C SER A 74 -14.65 -11.25 5.86
N PRO A 75 -15.97 -11.04 6.13
CA PRO A 75 -16.78 -12.06 6.81
C PRO A 75 -16.79 -13.42 6.14
N ASP A 76 -16.81 -13.43 4.80
CA ASP A 76 -16.72 -14.65 4.01
C ASP A 76 -15.32 -14.80 3.43
N ARG A 77 -14.88 -16.04 3.22
CA ARG A 77 -13.56 -16.29 2.66
C ARG A 77 -13.52 -15.89 1.18
N ILE A 78 -12.54 -15.07 0.85
CA ILE A 78 -12.22 -14.70 -0.52
C ILE A 78 -11.09 -15.61 -1.00
N LYS A 79 -11.23 -16.20 -2.19
CA LYS A 79 -10.18 -17.06 -2.76
C LYS A 79 -8.96 -16.23 -3.12
N ARG A 80 -7.77 -16.81 -2.92
CA ARG A 80 -6.54 -16.19 -3.40
C ARG A 80 -6.49 -16.23 -4.93
N GLU A 81 -6.02 -15.15 -5.51
CA GLU A 81 -5.66 -15.13 -6.93
C GLU A 81 -4.35 -15.92 -7.09
N ARG A 82 -4.35 -16.94 -7.95
CA ARG A 82 -3.19 -17.84 -8.10
C ARG A 82 -2.48 -17.66 -9.45
N ASP A 83 -3.20 -17.93 -10.54
CA ASP A 83 -2.60 -18.01 -11.86
C ASP A 83 -2.72 -16.70 -12.64
N LYS A 84 -3.73 -15.91 -12.33
CA LYS A 84 -4.00 -14.64 -13.02
C LYS A 84 -4.56 -13.64 -12.02
N ILE A 85 -3.94 -12.46 -12.02
CA ILE A 85 -4.40 -11.34 -11.20
C ILE A 85 -5.58 -10.68 -11.90
N GLY A 86 -6.67 -10.45 -11.16
CA GLY A 86 -7.86 -9.78 -11.69
C GLY A 86 -7.66 -8.29 -11.93
N GLY A 87 -8.58 -7.70 -12.69
CA GLY A 87 -8.51 -6.28 -13.04
C GLY A 87 -8.54 -5.34 -11.85
N ARG A 88 -9.32 -5.67 -10.82
CA ARG A 88 -9.40 -4.86 -9.60
C ARG A 88 -8.06 -4.82 -8.88
N THR A 89 -7.39 -5.96 -8.73
CA THR A 89 -6.07 -6.04 -8.09
C THR A 89 -5.03 -5.26 -8.90
N HIS A 90 -5.03 -5.37 -10.22
CA HIS A 90 -4.15 -4.59 -11.09
C HIS A 90 -4.34 -3.09 -10.89
N GLU A 91 -5.58 -2.61 -10.85
CA GLU A 91 -5.86 -1.19 -10.68
C GLU A 91 -5.42 -0.68 -9.30
N ILE A 92 -5.62 -1.47 -8.25
CA ILE A 92 -5.18 -1.11 -6.91
C ILE A 92 -3.65 -1.03 -6.86
N GLN A 93 -2.94 -1.99 -7.45
CA GLN A 93 -1.48 -1.97 -7.52
C GLN A 93 -0.96 -0.73 -8.27
N ARG A 94 -1.59 -0.37 -9.39
CA ARG A 94 -1.24 0.84 -10.12
C ARG A 94 -1.46 2.10 -9.28
N LEU A 95 -2.57 2.18 -8.56
CA LEU A 95 -2.87 3.31 -7.69
C LEU A 95 -1.84 3.43 -6.57
N ILE A 96 -1.50 2.33 -5.91
CA ILE A 96 -0.48 2.31 -4.86
C ILE A 96 0.85 2.83 -5.39
N GLY A 97 1.31 2.29 -6.51
CA GLY A 97 2.56 2.72 -7.13
C GLY A 97 2.57 4.20 -7.46
N ARG A 98 1.50 4.71 -8.05
CA ARG A 98 1.39 6.13 -8.41
C ARG A 98 1.38 7.03 -7.18
N VAL A 99 0.67 6.66 -6.14
CA VAL A 99 0.64 7.42 -4.88
C VAL A 99 2.03 7.45 -4.25
N LEU A 100 2.70 6.31 -4.16
CA LEU A 100 4.04 6.23 -3.58
C LEU A 100 5.04 7.09 -4.38
N ARG A 101 5.00 7.03 -5.71
CA ARG A 101 5.89 7.85 -6.54
C ARG A 101 5.63 9.35 -6.40
N SER A 102 4.43 9.74 -6.01
CA SER A 102 4.10 11.16 -5.83
C SER A 102 4.64 11.75 -4.53
N VAL A 103 5.04 10.91 -3.57
CA VAL A 103 5.45 11.38 -2.23
C VAL A 103 6.92 11.09 -1.90
N VAL A 104 7.66 10.48 -2.83
CA VAL A 104 9.07 10.15 -2.63
C VAL A 104 9.94 10.84 -3.65
N ASN A 105 11.20 11.11 -3.27
CA ASN A 105 12.20 11.64 -4.19
C ASN A 105 13.02 10.47 -4.74
N MET A 106 12.67 10.00 -5.93
CA MET A 106 13.33 8.85 -6.55
C MET A 106 14.77 9.11 -6.99
N ASP A 107 15.23 10.35 -6.97
CA ASP A 107 16.63 10.70 -7.20
C ASP A 107 17.50 10.49 -5.94
N GLY A 108 16.88 10.24 -4.80
CA GLY A 108 17.56 10.24 -3.51
C GLY A 108 18.22 8.93 -3.09
N TRP A 109 17.97 7.79 -3.77
CA TRP A 109 18.50 6.50 -3.31
C TRP A 109 19.22 5.68 -4.39
N GLY A 110 19.57 6.30 -5.52
CA GLY A 110 20.27 5.61 -6.60
C GLY A 110 19.41 4.60 -7.33
N GLU A 111 20.05 3.71 -8.10
CA GLU A 111 19.34 2.72 -8.91
C GLU A 111 18.92 1.51 -8.07
N ARG A 112 17.97 1.74 -7.19
CA ARG A 112 17.35 0.71 -6.36
C ARG A 112 15.84 0.81 -6.45
N THR A 113 15.17 -0.33 -6.29
CA THR A 113 13.72 -0.41 -6.30
C THR A 113 13.21 -0.69 -4.89
N ILE A 114 12.23 0.06 -4.46
CA ILE A 114 11.46 -0.24 -3.26
C ILE A 114 10.16 -0.88 -3.69
N ILE A 115 9.90 -2.10 -3.22
CA ILE A 115 8.64 -2.80 -3.45
C ILE A 115 7.86 -2.77 -2.15
N VAL A 116 6.64 -2.24 -2.22
CA VAL A 116 5.75 -2.21 -1.06
C VAL A 116 4.63 -3.21 -1.28
N ASP A 117 4.63 -4.25 -0.46
CA ASP A 117 3.58 -5.26 -0.43
C ASP A 117 2.50 -4.84 0.56
N CYS A 118 1.25 -4.76 0.06
CA CYS A 118 0.10 -4.33 0.87
C CYS A 118 -0.98 -5.39 0.93
#